data_c7e236f5cab81ff452d3b1d96e19087f
#
_entry.id   c7e236f5cab81ff452d3b1d96e19087f
#
_cell.length_a   1.000
_cell.length_b   1.000
_cell.length_c   1.000
_cell.angle_alpha   90.00
_cell.angle_beta   90.00
_cell.angle_gamma   90.00
#
_symmetry.space_group_name_H-M   'P 1'
#
loop_
_entity.id
_entity.type
_entity.pdbx_description
1 polymer ?
#
loop_
_entity_poly.entity_id
_entity_poly.type
_entity_poly.pdbx_seq_one_letter_code
_entity_poly.pdbx_strand_id
1 'polypeptide(L)'
;MPALKPATIGQKLLTDCGQNRPLTTASELLNFCMEDSKQKGKKGLCILACGKKKPFLADPKFLSYKGFEPCDEADNGVQLWYLPFEKEAGQPRFKEIARHPYIDEKGYVLFYTCQCPYNAKYVPVLENLAKEKDIKFTAIHIKSREEARNVPTPITTYALFYDGKYVTNEQMNDKRFLKMISK
;
A
#
# COMPACT_ATOMS: atom_id res chain seq x y z
N MET A 1 41.11 5.70 -6.28
CA MET A 1 39.79 6.30 -6.53
C MET A 1 38.89 5.99 -5.35
N PRO A 2 38.39 6.97 -4.58
CA PRO A 2 37.52 6.70 -3.45
C PRO A 2 36.11 6.36 -3.94
N ALA A 3 35.58 5.22 -3.50
CA ALA A 3 34.23 4.78 -3.79
C ALA A 3 33.20 5.72 -3.16
N LEU A 4 32.41 6.39 -3.98
CA LEU A 4 31.23 7.15 -3.56
C LEU A 4 30.21 6.18 -2.94
N LYS A 5 29.97 6.30 -1.64
CA LYS A 5 28.85 5.63 -0.98
C LYS A 5 27.54 6.17 -1.55
N PRO A 6 26.60 5.35 -2.02
CA PRO A 6 25.31 5.84 -2.48
C PRO A 6 24.54 6.43 -1.30
N ALA A 7 24.27 7.74 -1.35
CA ALA A 7 23.35 8.37 -0.42
C ALA A 7 21.97 7.76 -0.62
N THR A 8 21.37 7.20 0.43
CA THR A 8 19.99 6.71 0.42
C THR A 8 19.04 7.88 0.15
N ILE A 9 17.97 7.64 -0.63
CA ILE A 9 16.95 8.66 -0.99
C ILE A 9 16.49 9.46 0.23
N GLY A 10 16.37 8.84 1.41
CA GLY A 10 16.03 9.51 2.66
C GLY A 10 17.05 10.54 3.15
N GLN A 11 18.35 10.33 2.90
CA GLN A 11 19.39 11.30 3.29
C GLN A 11 19.41 12.53 2.40
N LYS A 12 19.11 12.39 1.12
CA LYS A 12 19.02 13.51 0.18
C LYS A 12 17.81 14.41 0.48
N LEU A 13 16.67 13.82 0.86
CA LEU A 13 15.47 14.56 1.28
C LEU A 13 15.70 15.35 2.59
N LEU A 14 16.47 14.81 3.54
CA LEU A 14 16.76 15.47 4.81
C LEU A 14 17.78 16.61 4.68
N THR A 15 18.75 16.51 3.77
CA THR A 15 19.73 17.58 3.53
C THR A 15 19.16 18.76 2.75
N ASP A 16 18.13 18.56 1.94
CA ASP A 16 17.46 19.62 1.17
C ASP A 16 16.38 20.39 1.97
N CYS A 17 15.95 19.92 3.14
CA CYS A 17 14.98 20.62 4.01
C CYS A 17 15.49 21.94 4.62
N GLY A 18 16.77 22.26 4.53
CA GLY A 18 17.37 23.48 5.11
C GLY A 18 17.47 24.68 4.16
N GLN A 19 17.12 24.53 2.89
CA GLN A 19 17.14 25.63 1.92
C GLN A 19 15.71 25.87 1.44
N ASN A 20 15.28 27.14 1.38
CA ASN A 20 13.98 27.62 0.85
C ASN A 20 13.72 27.19 -0.61
N ARG A 21 13.76 25.88 -0.90
CA ARG A 21 13.35 25.34 -2.20
C ARG A 21 11.83 25.09 -2.17
N PRO A 22 11.13 25.39 -3.25
CA PRO A 22 9.73 25.01 -3.37
C PRO A 22 9.61 23.50 -3.16
N LEU A 23 8.57 23.08 -2.43
CA LEU A 23 8.26 21.68 -2.20
C LEU A 23 8.36 20.90 -3.51
N THR A 24 9.17 19.84 -3.52
CA THR A 24 9.35 18.95 -4.66
C THR A 24 7.98 18.48 -5.18
N THR A 25 7.70 18.71 -6.44
CA THR A 25 6.42 18.31 -7.04
C THR A 25 6.31 16.79 -7.11
N ALA A 26 5.06 16.28 -7.17
CA ALA A 26 4.83 14.84 -7.36
C ALA A 26 5.52 14.29 -8.63
N SER A 27 5.66 15.15 -9.66
CA SER A 27 6.38 14.80 -10.89
C SER A 27 7.87 14.61 -10.68
N GLU A 28 8.49 15.49 -9.90
CA GLU A 28 9.93 15.40 -9.58
C GLU A 28 10.22 14.17 -8.72
N LEU A 29 9.39 13.89 -7.69
CA LEU A 29 9.51 12.68 -6.89
C LEU A 29 9.39 11.42 -7.74
N LEU A 30 8.44 11.38 -8.66
CA LEU A 30 8.29 10.25 -9.57
C LEU A 30 9.52 10.08 -10.47
N ASN A 31 10.06 11.17 -11.02
CA ASN A 31 11.28 11.13 -11.84
C ASN A 31 12.46 10.55 -11.03
N PHE A 32 12.64 10.98 -9.78
CA PHE A 32 13.66 10.38 -8.89
C PHE A 32 13.45 8.87 -8.70
N CYS A 33 12.21 8.43 -8.47
CA CYS A 33 11.91 7.01 -8.34
C CYS A 33 12.23 6.23 -9.62
N MET A 34 11.94 6.81 -10.79
CA MET A 34 12.24 6.21 -12.09
C MET A 34 13.75 6.09 -12.32
N GLU A 35 14.50 7.15 -12.07
CA GLU A 35 15.96 7.15 -12.23
C GLU A 35 16.64 6.16 -11.29
N ASP A 36 16.28 6.16 -9.99
CA ASP A 36 16.80 5.21 -9.01
C ASP A 36 16.48 3.76 -9.40
N SER A 37 15.27 3.52 -9.90
CA SER A 37 14.86 2.19 -10.35
C SER A 37 15.64 1.72 -11.57
N LYS A 38 15.89 2.60 -12.55
CA LYS A 38 16.73 2.30 -13.73
C LYS A 38 18.19 2.02 -13.32
N GLN A 39 18.77 2.84 -12.43
CA GLN A 39 20.12 2.61 -11.92
C GLN A 39 20.26 1.28 -11.19
N LYS A 40 19.20 0.79 -10.57
CA LYS A 40 19.12 -0.52 -9.91
C LYS A 40 18.78 -1.67 -10.88
N GLY A 41 18.79 -1.44 -12.19
CA GLY A 41 18.50 -2.45 -13.21
C GLY A 41 17.06 -2.98 -13.17
N LYS A 42 16.09 -2.17 -12.68
CA LYS A 42 14.68 -2.58 -12.72
C LYS A 42 14.11 -2.35 -14.11
N LYS A 43 13.21 -3.23 -14.54
CA LYS A 43 12.61 -3.19 -15.88
C LYS A 43 11.41 -2.25 -16.02
N GLY A 44 10.94 -1.70 -14.91
CA GLY A 44 9.80 -0.80 -14.88
C GLY A 44 9.39 -0.42 -13.47
N LEU A 45 8.40 0.45 -13.36
CA LEU A 45 7.84 0.92 -12.09
C LEU A 45 6.36 0.55 -11.99
N CYS A 46 5.96 0.03 -10.83
CA CYS A 46 4.57 -0.32 -10.52
C CYS A 46 3.99 0.62 -9.49
N ILE A 47 2.74 1.02 -9.67
CA ILE A 47 1.99 1.85 -8.72
C ILE A 47 0.58 1.27 -8.57
N LEU A 48 0.05 1.28 -7.34
CA LEU A 48 -1.33 0.92 -7.09
C LEU A 48 -2.25 2.13 -7.25
N ALA A 49 -3.39 1.91 -7.90
CA ALA A 49 -4.45 2.88 -8.05
C ALA A 49 -5.82 2.22 -7.81
N CYS A 50 -6.88 3.00 -7.87
CA CYS A 50 -8.26 2.50 -7.82
C CYS A 50 -9.14 3.38 -8.68
N GLY A 51 -10.09 2.78 -9.39
CA GLY A 51 -11.07 3.51 -10.21
C GLY A 51 -11.92 4.49 -9.40
N LYS A 52 -12.15 4.20 -8.11
CA LYS A 52 -12.75 5.15 -7.15
C LYS A 52 -11.63 5.89 -6.43
N LYS A 53 -11.71 7.23 -6.40
CA LYS A 53 -10.71 8.05 -5.70
C LYS A 53 -10.57 7.64 -4.23
N LYS A 54 -9.35 7.30 -3.84
CA LYS A 54 -8.98 6.99 -2.46
C LYS A 54 -7.81 7.90 -2.04
N PRO A 55 -7.84 8.47 -0.81
CA PRO A 55 -6.87 9.50 -0.41
C PRO A 55 -5.41 9.01 -0.33
N PHE A 56 -5.19 7.70 -0.23
CA PHE A 56 -3.85 7.09 -0.08
C PHE A 56 -3.40 6.33 -1.34
N LEU A 57 -4.15 6.39 -2.45
CA LEU A 57 -3.75 5.81 -3.73
C LEU A 57 -3.54 6.91 -4.78
N ALA A 58 -2.69 6.62 -5.75
CA ALA A 58 -2.45 7.52 -6.86
C ALA A 58 -3.72 7.71 -7.71
N ASP A 59 -3.88 8.91 -8.27
CA ASP A 59 -4.97 9.20 -9.20
C ASP A 59 -4.66 8.53 -10.56
N PRO A 60 -5.55 7.68 -11.11
CA PRO A 60 -5.37 7.05 -12.42
C PRO A 60 -5.09 8.06 -13.54
N LYS A 61 -5.71 9.24 -13.52
CA LYS A 61 -5.47 10.29 -14.53
C LYS A 61 -4.03 10.81 -14.48
N PHE A 62 -3.49 10.99 -13.27
CA PHE A 62 -2.09 11.37 -13.09
C PHE A 62 -1.15 10.28 -13.59
N LEU A 63 -1.44 9.01 -13.29
CA LEU A 63 -0.63 7.88 -13.76
C LEU A 63 -0.64 7.78 -15.29
N SER A 64 -1.81 7.87 -15.92
CA SER A 64 -1.94 7.88 -17.38
C SER A 64 -1.18 9.05 -18.01
N TYR A 65 -1.28 10.25 -17.44
CA TYR A 65 -0.51 11.42 -17.89
C TYR A 65 1.02 11.19 -17.78
N LYS A 66 1.47 10.38 -16.83
CA LYS A 66 2.87 9.99 -16.65
C LYS A 66 3.31 8.78 -17.48
N GLY A 67 2.44 8.25 -18.33
CA GLY A 67 2.72 7.13 -19.23
C GLY A 67 2.57 5.75 -18.59
N PHE A 68 1.99 5.66 -17.40
CA PHE A 68 1.61 4.37 -16.84
C PHE A 68 0.36 3.84 -17.52
N GLU A 69 0.27 2.52 -17.62
CA GLU A 69 -0.91 1.81 -18.13
C GLU A 69 -1.39 0.80 -17.08
N PRO A 70 -2.71 0.60 -16.94
CA PRO A 70 -3.25 -0.46 -16.09
C PRO A 70 -2.89 -1.82 -16.71
N CYS A 71 -2.34 -2.72 -15.91
CA CYS A 71 -1.92 -4.04 -16.37
C CYS A 71 -2.56 -5.21 -15.63
N ASP A 72 -3.17 -4.96 -14.47
CA ASP A 72 -3.90 -5.97 -13.71
C ASP A 72 -4.88 -5.30 -12.72
N GLU A 73 -5.91 -6.05 -12.26
CA GLU A 73 -6.90 -5.60 -11.31
C GLU A 73 -7.27 -6.73 -10.33
N ALA A 74 -7.41 -6.41 -9.05
CA ALA A 74 -7.89 -7.32 -8.03
C ALA A 74 -9.41 -7.15 -7.82
N ASP A 75 -10.09 -8.18 -7.29
CA ASP A 75 -11.55 -8.21 -7.09
C ASP A 75 -12.08 -7.07 -6.21
N ASN A 76 -11.23 -6.52 -5.35
CA ASN A 76 -11.55 -5.35 -4.52
C ASN A 76 -11.41 -4.01 -5.25
N GLY A 77 -11.18 -4.02 -6.57
CA GLY A 77 -11.06 -2.85 -7.44
C GLY A 77 -9.72 -2.11 -7.33
N VAL A 78 -8.71 -2.72 -6.72
CA VAL A 78 -7.35 -2.19 -6.71
C VAL A 78 -6.67 -2.56 -8.02
N GLN A 79 -6.17 -1.56 -8.74
CA GLN A 79 -5.51 -1.69 -10.02
C GLN A 79 -3.99 -1.64 -9.87
N LEU A 80 -3.29 -2.47 -10.62
CA LEU A 80 -1.85 -2.40 -10.80
C LEU A 80 -1.56 -1.60 -12.07
N TRP A 81 -0.85 -0.49 -11.91
CA TRP A 81 -0.40 0.34 -13.02
C TRP A 81 1.09 0.16 -13.22
N TYR A 82 1.53 0.08 -14.47
CA TYR A 82 2.91 -0.23 -14.84
C TYR A 82 3.46 0.76 -15.86
N LEU A 83 4.69 1.21 -15.64
CA LEU A 83 5.49 1.98 -16.58
C LEU A 83 6.74 1.15 -16.92
N PRO A 84 6.80 0.51 -18.10
CA PRO A 84 7.99 -0.21 -18.54
C PRO A 84 9.12 0.76 -18.86
N PHE A 85 10.38 0.37 -18.56
CA PHE A 85 11.56 1.10 -18.96
C PHE A 85 12.17 0.55 -20.26
N GLU A 86 11.81 -0.66 -20.64
CA GLU A 86 12.26 -1.37 -21.83
C GLU A 86 11.04 -1.92 -22.60
N LYS A 87 11.14 -1.96 -23.93
CA LYS A 87 10.04 -2.44 -24.80
C LYS A 87 9.67 -3.91 -24.57
N GLU A 88 10.63 -4.72 -24.15
CA GLU A 88 10.46 -6.16 -23.90
C GLU A 88 10.20 -6.50 -22.43
N ALA A 89 9.97 -5.51 -21.58
CA ALA A 89 9.65 -5.74 -20.19
C ALA A 89 8.30 -6.43 -20.07
N GLY A 90 8.27 -7.66 -19.53
CA GLY A 90 7.03 -8.38 -19.26
C GLY A 90 6.12 -7.61 -18.31
N GLN A 91 4.82 -7.69 -18.54
CA GLN A 91 3.84 -7.03 -17.64
C GLN A 91 3.77 -7.73 -16.28
N PRO A 92 3.89 -6.99 -15.17
CA PRO A 92 3.69 -7.53 -13.85
C PRO A 92 2.21 -7.87 -13.61
N ARG A 93 1.97 -8.81 -12.69
CA ARG A 93 0.62 -9.21 -12.28
C ARG A 93 0.57 -9.37 -10.77
N PHE A 94 -0.61 -9.22 -10.20
CA PHE A 94 -0.85 -9.62 -8.83
C PHE A 94 -0.67 -11.14 -8.66
N LYS A 95 -0.22 -11.56 -7.50
CA LYS A 95 -0.32 -12.98 -7.11
C LYS A 95 -1.80 -13.33 -6.94
N GLU A 96 -2.18 -14.57 -7.20
CA GLU A 96 -3.55 -15.04 -7.06
C GLU A 96 -4.15 -14.72 -5.69
N ILE A 97 -3.39 -14.96 -4.62
CA ILE A 97 -3.81 -14.64 -3.25
C ILE A 97 -4.14 -13.14 -3.04
N ALA A 98 -3.49 -12.24 -3.76
CA ALA A 98 -3.75 -10.80 -3.67
C ALA A 98 -4.84 -10.35 -4.65
N ARG A 99 -5.01 -11.07 -5.76
CA ARG A 99 -6.03 -10.80 -6.77
C ARG A 99 -7.43 -11.10 -6.25
N HIS A 100 -7.58 -12.22 -5.53
CA HIS A 100 -8.83 -12.70 -4.94
C HIS A 100 -8.78 -12.59 -3.42
N PRO A 101 -9.04 -11.39 -2.84
CA PRO A 101 -8.93 -11.14 -1.40
C PRO A 101 -9.93 -11.98 -0.61
N TYR A 102 -9.49 -13.12 -0.11
CA TYR A 102 -10.25 -14.04 0.72
C TYR A 102 -9.34 -14.75 1.74
N ILE A 103 -9.88 -15.08 2.91
CA ILE A 103 -9.24 -15.90 3.95
C ILE A 103 -10.22 -16.92 4.51
N ASP A 104 -9.72 -18.01 5.10
CA ASP A 104 -10.59 -19.06 5.65
C ASP A 104 -11.06 -18.78 7.09
N GLU A 105 -10.47 -17.77 7.74
CA GLU A 105 -10.73 -17.45 9.14
C GLU A 105 -12.10 -16.80 9.34
N LYS A 106 -12.75 -17.14 10.46
CA LYS A 106 -14.01 -16.59 10.92
C LYS A 106 -13.81 -15.41 11.87
N GLY A 107 -14.78 -14.47 11.87
CA GLY A 107 -14.74 -13.23 12.63
C GLY A 107 -13.96 -12.16 11.88
N TYR A 108 -13.59 -11.11 12.59
CA TYR A 108 -12.80 -10.02 12.02
C TYR A 108 -11.31 -10.37 12.05
N VAL A 109 -10.64 -10.23 10.91
CA VAL A 109 -9.19 -10.39 10.78
C VAL A 109 -8.60 -9.15 10.13
N LEU A 110 -7.69 -8.52 10.83
CA LEU A 110 -7.01 -7.29 10.40
C LEU A 110 -5.55 -7.57 10.11
N PHE A 111 -5.14 -7.40 8.86
CA PHE A 111 -3.73 -7.31 8.47
C PHE A 111 -3.29 -5.84 8.47
N TYR A 112 -2.14 -5.53 9.09
CA TYR A 112 -1.64 -4.16 9.15
C TYR A 112 -0.12 -4.07 9.22
N THR A 113 0.42 -2.90 8.83
CA THR A 113 1.85 -2.57 8.95
C THR A 113 2.05 -1.28 9.74
N CYS A 114 3.30 -1.01 10.15
CA CYS A 114 3.70 0.26 10.77
C CYS A 114 3.81 1.44 9.78
N GLN A 115 3.53 1.26 8.50
CA GLN A 115 3.57 2.35 7.50
C GLN A 115 2.54 3.45 7.79
N CYS A 116 1.41 3.11 8.39
CA CYS A 116 0.43 4.08 8.83
C CYS A 116 0.58 4.32 10.35
N PRO A 117 0.94 5.52 10.81
CA PRO A 117 1.11 5.81 12.24
C PRO A 117 -0.19 5.64 13.04
N TYR A 118 -1.34 5.79 12.40
CA TYR A 118 -2.64 5.56 13.03
C TYR A 118 -2.89 4.10 13.39
N ASN A 119 -2.22 3.13 12.75
CA ASN A 119 -2.36 1.73 13.11
C ASN A 119 -1.85 1.45 14.52
N ALA A 120 -0.71 2.03 14.91
CA ALA A 120 -0.17 1.90 16.26
C ALA A 120 -1.14 2.43 17.33
N LYS A 121 -1.92 3.47 16.99
CA LYS A 121 -2.92 4.07 17.89
C LYS A 121 -4.21 3.26 17.94
N TYR A 122 -4.76 2.91 16.77
CA TYR A 122 -6.14 2.42 16.71
C TYR A 122 -6.26 0.90 16.72
N VAL A 123 -5.25 0.13 16.33
CA VAL A 123 -5.35 -1.33 16.37
C VAL A 123 -5.61 -1.83 17.79
N PRO A 124 -4.85 -1.40 18.84
CA PRO A 124 -5.15 -1.80 20.21
C PRO A 124 -6.53 -1.36 20.70
N VAL A 125 -7.02 -0.21 20.23
CA VAL A 125 -8.37 0.28 20.57
C VAL A 125 -9.45 -0.64 19.97
N LEU A 126 -9.27 -1.09 18.73
CA LEU A 126 -10.19 -2.02 18.08
C LEU A 126 -10.18 -3.40 18.74
N GLU A 127 -9.00 -3.92 19.13
CA GLU A 127 -8.87 -5.17 19.87
C GLU A 127 -9.60 -5.13 21.21
N ASN A 128 -9.42 -4.06 22.00
CA ASN A 128 -10.10 -3.88 23.27
C ASN A 128 -11.62 -3.77 23.06
N LEU A 129 -12.05 -2.96 22.09
CA LEU A 129 -13.47 -2.80 21.79
C LEU A 129 -14.12 -4.11 21.34
N ALA A 130 -13.45 -4.90 20.52
CA ALA A 130 -13.94 -6.21 20.10
C ALA A 130 -14.07 -7.16 21.30
N LYS A 131 -13.09 -7.14 22.22
CA LYS A 131 -13.13 -7.93 23.46
C LYS A 131 -14.28 -7.52 24.36
N GLU A 132 -14.54 -6.21 24.55
CA GLU A 132 -15.66 -5.69 25.33
C GLU A 132 -17.03 -6.07 24.75
N LYS A 133 -17.10 -6.27 23.43
CA LYS A 133 -18.33 -6.61 22.70
C LYS A 133 -18.46 -8.12 22.41
N ASP A 134 -17.55 -8.93 22.93
CA ASP A 134 -17.50 -10.39 22.68
C ASP A 134 -17.44 -10.72 21.16
N ILE A 135 -16.68 -9.93 20.42
CA ILE A 135 -16.50 -10.08 18.97
C ILE A 135 -15.16 -10.79 18.70
N LYS A 136 -15.18 -11.86 17.92
CA LYS A 136 -13.95 -12.51 17.45
C LYS A 136 -13.18 -11.57 16.54
N PHE A 137 -12.04 -11.08 17.01
CA PHE A 137 -11.16 -10.15 16.31
C PHE A 137 -9.70 -10.60 16.44
N THR A 138 -9.00 -10.70 15.32
CA THR A 138 -7.58 -11.06 15.25
C THR A 138 -6.82 -9.98 14.49
N ALA A 139 -5.81 -9.38 15.12
CA ALA A 139 -4.91 -8.42 14.47
C ALA A 139 -3.57 -9.11 14.12
N ILE A 140 -3.20 -9.07 12.84
CA ILE A 140 -1.97 -9.66 12.31
C ILE A 140 -1.03 -8.54 11.87
N HIS A 141 0.03 -8.33 12.65
CA HIS A 141 1.04 -7.33 12.34
C HIS A 141 2.06 -7.89 11.34
N ILE A 142 2.09 -7.34 10.15
CA ILE A 142 3.04 -7.68 9.09
C ILE A 142 4.37 -7.00 9.40
N LYS A 143 5.42 -7.77 9.68
CA LYS A 143 6.74 -7.28 10.13
C LYS A 143 7.84 -7.48 9.10
N SER A 144 7.62 -8.32 8.09
CA SER A 144 8.62 -8.66 7.10
C SER A 144 8.11 -8.51 5.68
N ARG A 145 9.06 -8.43 4.72
CA ARG A 145 8.74 -8.46 3.28
C ARG A 145 8.10 -9.77 2.87
N GLU A 146 8.50 -10.87 3.49
CA GLU A 146 7.97 -12.19 3.17
C GLU A 146 6.51 -12.31 3.63
N GLU A 147 6.19 -11.89 4.85
CA GLU A 147 4.82 -11.81 5.34
C GLU A 147 3.96 -10.93 4.44
N ALA A 148 4.46 -9.73 4.06
CA ALA A 148 3.74 -8.81 3.18
C ALA A 148 3.41 -9.43 1.80
N ARG A 149 4.24 -10.34 1.30
CA ARG A 149 4.00 -11.04 0.02
C ARG A 149 2.90 -12.09 0.09
N ASN A 150 2.52 -12.50 1.29
CA ASN A 150 1.52 -13.55 1.56
C ASN A 150 0.22 -12.97 2.10
N VAL A 151 0.11 -11.64 2.20
CA VAL A 151 -1.16 -10.98 2.57
C VAL A 151 -2.17 -11.13 1.43
N PRO A 152 -3.41 -11.53 1.70
CA PRO A 152 -4.44 -11.78 0.69
C PRO A 152 -5.08 -10.48 0.17
N THR A 153 -4.26 -9.48 -0.16
CA THR A 153 -4.70 -8.20 -0.73
C THR A 153 -3.52 -7.42 -1.29
N PRO A 154 -3.70 -6.61 -2.34
CA PRO A 154 -2.64 -5.74 -2.86
C PRO A 154 -2.18 -4.66 -1.87
N ILE A 155 -3.04 -4.25 -0.93
CA ILE A 155 -2.75 -3.17 0.03
C ILE A 155 -2.47 -3.78 1.39
N THR A 156 -1.20 -3.74 1.82
CA THR A 156 -0.71 -4.34 3.06
C THR A 156 -0.72 -3.40 4.26
N THR A 157 -0.92 -2.10 4.03
CA THR A 157 -0.89 -1.09 5.11
C THR A 157 -2.00 -1.30 6.12
N TYR A 158 -3.20 -1.65 5.65
CA TYR A 158 -4.39 -1.97 6.43
C TYR A 158 -5.35 -2.75 5.56
N ALA A 159 -5.80 -3.93 6.01
CA ALA A 159 -6.80 -4.73 5.32
C ALA A 159 -7.64 -5.49 6.33
N LEU A 160 -8.94 -5.18 6.38
CA LEU A 160 -9.91 -5.83 7.27
C LEU A 160 -10.74 -6.83 6.49
N PHE A 161 -10.88 -8.01 7.07
CA PHE A 161 -11.74 -9.10 6.60
C PHE A 161 -12.80 -9.41 7.65
N TYR A 162 -13.94 -9.92 7.22
CA TYR A 162 -14.99 -10.46 8.08
C TYR A 162 -15.53 -11.75 7.49
N ASP A 163 -15.49 -12.83 8.27
CA ASP A 163 -15.89 -14.18 7.84
C ASP A 163 -15.31 -14.57 6.48
N GLY A 164 -14.02 -14.34 6.31
CA GLY A 164 -13.27 -14.66 5.10
C GLY A 164 -13.33 -13.59 4.01
N LYS A 165 -14.31 -12.71 4.00
CA LYS A 165 -14.53 -11.73 2.94
C LYS A 165 -13.79 -10.42 3.23
N TYR A 166 -13.19 -9.84 2.21
CA TYR A 166 -12.60 -8.52 2.28
C TYR A 166 -13.66 -7.44 2.58
N VAL A 167 -13.38 -6.60 3.57
CA VAL A 167 -14.27 -5.49 4.00
C VAL A 167 -13.74 -4.16 3.52
N THR A 168 -12.51 -3.82 3.89
CA THR A 168 -11.92 -2.51 3.56
C THR A 168 -10.42 -2.48 3.78
N ASN A 169 -9.75 -1.57 3.08
CA ASN A 169 -8.37 -1.16 3.32
C ASN A 169 -8.26 0.27 3.89
N GLU A 170 -9.37 0.86 4.32
CA GLU A 170 -9.38 2.15 4.99
C GLU A 170 -9.23 1.95 6.48
N GLN A 171 -8.20 2.60 7.06
CA GLN A 171 -7.97 2.57 8.49
C GLN A 171 -9.22 3.03 9.27
N MET A 172 -9.60 2.28 10.29
CA MET A 172 -10.75 2.55 11.14
C MET A 172 -10.35 3.04 12.52
N ASN A 173 -11.15 3.95 13.07
CA ASN A 173 -11.19 4.27 14.49
C ASN A 173 -12.35 3.51 15.17
N ASP A 174 -12.44 3.64 16.48
CA ASP A 174 -13.51 3.07 17.33
C ASP A 174 -14.92 3.36 16.81
N LYS A 175 -15.22 4.61 16.50
CA LYS A 175 -16.56 5.04 16.04
C LYS A 175 -16.95 4.40 14.71
N ARG A 176 -16.02 4.33 13.77
CA ARG A 176 -16.27 3.69 12.44
C ARG A 176 -16.44 2.18 12.60
N PHE A 177 -15.64 1.55 13.46
CA PHE A 177 -15.76 0.12 13.73
C PHE A 177 -17.09 -0.19 14.40
N LEU A 178 -17.48 0.55 15.46
CA LEU A 178 -18.80 0.41 16.11
C LEU A 178 -19.95 0.52 15.11
N LYS A 179 -19.94 1.54 14.27
CA LYS A 179 -20.98 1.72 13.23
C LYS A 179 -21.05 0.57 12.25
N MET A 180 -19.92 -0.09 11.99
CA MET A 180 -19.85 -1.23 11.08
C MET A 180 -20.45 -2.49 11.71
N ILE A 181 -20.12 -2.80 12.97
CA ILE A 181 -20.59 -4.00 13.68
C ILE A 181 -22.04 -3.90 14.17
N SER A 182 -22.62 -2.68 14.20
CA SER A 182 -24.02 -2.45 14.60
C SER A 182 -25.02 -2.57 13.44
N LYS A 183 -24.57 -2.94 12.25
CA LYS A 183 -25.39 -3.20 11.07
C LYS A 183 -25.66 -4.69 10.88
#